data_d330869810b9010e933ab0f019025ebd
#
_entry.id   d330869810b9010e933ab0f019025ebd
#
_cell.length_a   1.000
_cell.length_b   1.000
_cell.length_c   1.000
_cell.angle_alpha   90.00
_cell.angle_beta   90.00
_cell.angle_gamma   90.00
#
_symmetry.space_group_name_H-M   'P 1'
#
loop_
_entity.id
_entity.type
_entity.pdbx_description
1 polymer ?
#
loop_
_entity_poly.entity_id
_entity_poly.type
_entity_poly.pdbx_seq_one_letter_code
_entity_poly.pdbx_strand_id
1 'polypeptide(L)'
;MILGVLTISLLGVSAFAQRGAGPSPELQAAMAKQQALEQATPKLQVTEDVLPLVVPGHTIGEAVGVSKNSKGHLFVFTRSGNAGPAKGATASQLFEFDQNLKFVKQWGQDNYAASFAHTVRVDKYDNVWMTDEGANMIVKFDPQGMVSMVLGRKTEAIDYLERFFERGEHETERYPAGNIGTFNRPTDVTWDTQDNIFVSDGYNNSRVAKIAKNGKWVKTLGTRGAGPNQFNTPHAITSDAKGNIYVADRGNRRIQVFDADLNPVRIIATVGAPWSVCTSPAPNQYLFSGDGNGKIYKVDLNGNLLGWAQTSEGHGQAGCLVHELHCESENVIYKGDCSTWTVEKITFKGVSRPSAQ
;
A
#
# COMPACT_ATOMS: atom_id res chain seq x y z
N MET A 1 -26.00 53.04 40.97
CA MET A 1 -26.39 51.68 40.61
C MET A 1 -26.54 51.63 39.09
N ILE A 2 -25.48 51.30 38.38
CA ILE A 2 -25.46 51.19 36.91
C ILE A 2 -25.02 49.76 36.60
N LEU A 3 -25.94 48.93 36.10
CA LEU A 3 -25.66 47.58 35.61
C LEU A 3 -25.00 47.70 34.25
N GLY A 4 -23.77 47.26 34.19
CA GLY A 4 -23.06 47.05 32.90
C GLY A 4 -23.39 45.66 32.38
N VAL A 5 -24.04 45.60 31.25
CA VAL A 5 -24.27 44.34 30.49
C VAL A 5 -23.01 44.01 29.71
N LEU A 6 -22.35 42.90 30.09
CA LEU A 6 -21.21 42.33 29.36
C LEU A 6 -21.75 41.49 28.17
N THR A 7 -21.67 42.02 26.97
CA THR A 7 -21.94 41.23 25.77
C THR A 7 -20.71 40.37 25.41
N ILE A 8 -20.82 39.09 25.69
CA ILE A 8 -19.86 38.09 25.20
C ILE A 8 -20.19 37.82 23.74
N SER A 9 -19.37 38.33 22.81
CA SER A 9 -19.39 37.96 21.42
C SER A 9 -18.79 36.55 21.24
N LEU A 10 -19.63 35.56 21.03
CA LEU A 10 -19.23 34.25 20.55
C LEU A 10 -18.73 34.40 19.10
N LEU A 11 -17.42 34.50 18.93
CA LEU A 11 -16.79 34.19 17.66
C LEU A 11 -16.76 32.67 17.50
N GLY A 12 -17.84 32.13 16.98
CA GLY A 12 -17.89 30.77 16.46
C GLY A 12 -16.98 30.66 15.25
N VAL A 13 -15.80 30.07 15.43
CA VAL A 13 -14.93 29.67 14.32
C VAL A 13 -15.61 28.52 13.63
N SER A 14 -16.29 28.79 12.53
CA SER A 14 -16.86 27.81 11.61
C SER A 14 -15.73 27.14 10.81
N ALA A 15 -15.14 26.08 11.38
CA ALA A 15 -14.22 25.18 10.69
C ALA A 15 -14.96 24.04 9.97
N PHE A 16 -16.16 24.32 9.39
CA PHE A 16 -16.95 23.36 8.63
C PHE A 16 -17.52 23.99 7.36
N ALA A 17 -16.64 24.34 6.42
CA ALA A 17 -17.09 24.75 5.09
C ALA A 17 -16.03 24.47 4.01
N GLN A 18 -15.67 23.20 3.83
CA GLN A 18 -15.06 22.74 2.57
C GLN A 18 -15.49 21.30 2.22
N ARG A 19 -16.77 20.99 2.43
CA ARG A 19 -17.44 19.85 1.81
C ARG A 19 -18.35 20.39 0.72
N GLY A 20 -17.83 20.45 -0.54
CA GLY A 20 -18.70 20.86 -1.64
C GLY A 20 -18.05 21.17 -2.97
N ALA A 21 -16.73 21.24 -3.08
CA ALA A 21 -16.11 21.29 -4.40
C ALA A 21 -16.02 19.88 -4.96
N GLY A 22 -16.74 19.57 -6.04
CA GLY A 22 -16.60 18.33 -6.79
C GLY A 22 -15.14 18.14 -7.25
N PRO A 23 -14.80 16.97 -7.85
CA PRO A 23 -13.46 16.71 -8.34
C PRO A 23 -13.00 17.80 -9.33
N SER A 24 -11.70 18.14 -9.31
CA SER A 24 -11.16 19.16 -10.24
C SER A 24 -11.41 18.76 -11.70
N PRO A 25 -11.44 19.72 -12.66
CA PRO A 25 -11.62 19.40 -14.06
C PRO A 25 -10.62 18.37 -14.60
N GLU A 26 -9.35 18.43 -14.14
CA GLU A 26 -8.31 17.48 -14.52
C GLU A 26 -8.62 16.08 -14.01
N LEU A 27 -9.11 15.96 -12.76
CA LEU A 27 -9.50 14.68 -12.19
C LEU A 27 -10.73 14.13 -12.90
N GLN A 28 -11.72 14.96 -13.23
CA GLN A 28 -12.89 14.55 -14.02
C GLN A 28 -12.47 14.02 -15.40
N ALA A 29 -11.57 14.72 -16.09
CA ALA A 29 -11.05 14.28 -17.38
C ALA A 29 -10.29 12.95 -17.28
N ALA A 30 -9.48 12.77 -16.24
CA ALA A 30 -8.77 11.52 -15.98
C ALA A 30 -9.72 10.36 -15.68
N MET A 31 -10.79 10.61 -14.91
CA MET A 31 -11.82 9.60 -14.62
C MET A 31 -12.61 9.24 -15.88
N ALA A 32 -12.98 10.21 -16.71
CA ALA A 32 -13.67 9.96 -17.98
C ALA A 32 -12.82 9.15 -18.96
N LYS A 33 -11.51 9.46 -19.05
CA LYS A 33 -10.56 8.68 -19.86
C LYS A 33 -10.47 7.24 -19.37
N GLN A 34 -10.38 7.03 -18.05
CA GLN A 34 -10.34 5.70 -17.46
C GLN A 34 -11.62 4.93 -17.75
N GLN A 35 -12.78 5.55 -17.59
CA GLN A 35 -14.07 4.94 -17.90
C GLN A 35 -14.19 4.52 -19.37
N ALA A 36 -13.75 5.37 -20.29
CA ALA A 36 -13.74 5.03 -21.73
C ALA A 36 -12.83 3.83 -22.02
N LEU A 37 -11.66 3.75 -21.36
CA LEU A 37 -10.76 2.61 -21.48
C LEU A 37 -11.40 1.33 -20.95
N GLU A 38 -12.06 1.38 -19.80
CA GLU A 38 -12.76 0.25 -19.20
C GLU A 38 -13.92 -0.24 -20.10
N GLN A 39 -14.65 0.67 -20.73
CA GLN A 39 -15.71 0.31 -21.68
C GLN A 39 -15.18 -0.38 -22.95
N ALA A 40 -13.97 -0.01 -23.37
CA ALA A 40 -13.30 -0.61 -24.53
C ALA A 40 -12.53 -1.90 -24.22
N THR A 41 -12.44 -2.29 -22.95
CA THR A 41 -11.65 -3.44 -22.49
C THR A 41 -12.56 -4.50 -21.85
N PRO A 42 -12.29 -5.81 -22.01
CA PRO A 42 -13.13 -6.86 -21.44
C PRO A 42 -13.29 -6.74 -19.91
N LYS A 43 -14.54 -6.81 -19.44
CA LYS A 43 -14.83 -7.03 -18.02
C LYS A 43 -14.59 -8.51 -17.71
N LEU A 44 -13.61 -8.81 -16.86
CA LEU A 44 -13.25 -10.16 -16.48
C LEU A 44 -14.28 -10.73 -15.49
N GLN A 45 -14.65 -11.98 -15.69
CA GLN A 45 -15.49 -12.70 -14.75
C GLN A 45 -14.63 -13.19 -13.59
N VAL A 46 -15.06 -12.93 -12.36
CA VAL A 46 -14.40 -13.39 -11.13
C VAL A 46 -15.38 -14.08 -10.20
N THR A 47 -14.86 -14.94 -9.33
CA THR A 47 -15.50 -15.27 -8.06
C THR A 47 -14.75 -14.52 -6.96
N GLU A 48 -15.49 -14.02 -5.98
CA GLU A 48 -14.98 -13.33 -4.81
C GLU A 48 -15.45 -14.11 -3.58
N ASP A 49 -14.49 -14.77 -2.91
CA ASP A 49 -14.75 -15.59 -1.75
C ASP A 49 -14.20 -14.90 -0.52
N VAL A 50 -15.07 -14.42 0.37
CA VAL A 50 -14.67 -13.87 1.67
C VAL A 50 -14.12 -15.01 2.53
N LEU A 51 -12.89 -14.86 3.03
CA LEU A 51 -12.25 -15.89 3.84
C LEU A 51 -12.81 -15.86 5.27
N PRO A 52 -13.23 -17.01 5.83
CA PRO A 52 -13.81 -17.10 7.17
C PRO A 52 -12.72 -17.06 8.26
N LEU A 53 -11.95 -15.98 8.31
CA LEU A 53 -10.85 -15.83 9.26
C LEU A 53 -11.37 -15.50 10.65
N VAL A 54 -10.95 -16.28 11.64
CA VAL A 54 -11.29 -16.08 13.05
C VAL A 54 -10.04 -16.06 13.90
N VAL A 55 -9.85 -15.00 14.66
CA VAL A 55 -8.80 -14.87 15.68
C VAL A 55 -9.44 -14.92 17.06
N PRO A 56 -9.08 -15.87 17.92
CA PRO A 56 -9.67 -15.98 19.26
C PRO A 56 -9.50 -14.68 20.06
N GLY A 57 -10.60 -14.11 20.51
CA GLY A 57 -10.60 -12.89 21.33
C GLY A 57 -10.32 -11.58 20.57
N HIS A 58 -10.23 -11.61 19.24
CA HIS A 58 -9.99 -10.43 18.42
C HIS A 58 -10.97 -10.30 17.26
N THR A 59 -11.26 -9.06 16.89
CA THR A 59 -11.84 -8.73 15.59
C THR A 59 -10.72 -8.52 14.59
N ILE A 60 -10.86 -9.01 13.36
CA ILE A 60 -9.85 -8.81 12.31
C ILE A 60 -9.53 -7.33 12.13
N GLY A 61 -10.55 -6.45 12.12
CA GLY A 61 -10.36 -5.03 11.85
C GLY A 61 -10.08 -4.76 10.37
N GLU A 62 -9.51 -3.60 10.07
CA GLU A 62 -9.09 -3.25 8.72
C GLU A 62 -7.99 -4.20 8.24
N ALA A 63 -8.28 -5.07 7.28
CA ALA A 63 -7.29 -5.96 6.68
C ALA A 63 -6.51 -5.19 5.61
N VAL A 64 -5.42 -4.55 6.01
CA VAL A 64 -4.64 -3.67 5.13
C VAL A 64 -3.48 -4.37 4.46
N GLY A 65 -3.04 -5.51 4.97
CA GLY A 65 -1.94 -6.31 4.42
C GLY A 65 -2.33 -7.77 4.27
N VAL A 66 -1.99 -8.39 3.13
CA VAL A 66 -2.21 -9.82 2.89
C VAL A 66 -1.06 -10.40 2.09
N SER A 67 -0.53 -11.55 2.55
CA SER A 67 0.50 -12.29 1.82
C SER A 67 0.47 -13.77 2.18
N LYS A 68 1.15 -14.61 1.39
CA LYS A 68 1.26 -16.05 1.67
C LYS A 68 2.71 -16.51 1.60
N ASN A 69 3.06 -17.53 2.38
CA ASN A 69 4.34 -18.20 2.30
C ASN A 69 4.28 -19.45 1.40
N SER A 70 5.44 -20.09 1.19
CA SER A 70 5.57 -21.30 0.37
C SER A 70 4.76 -22.50 0.88
N LYS A 71 4.39 -22.50 2.17
CA LYS A 71 3.57 -23.54 2.81
C LYS A 71 2.07 -23.28 2.64
N GLY A 72 1.69 -22.18 1.99
CA GLY A 72 0.30 -21.78 1.81
C GLY A 72 -0.31 -21.10 3.05
N HIS A 73 0.48 -20.79 4.08
CA HIS A 73 -0.01 -20.02 5.22
C HIS A 73 -0.28 -18.57 4.79
N LEU A 74 -1.38 -18.05 5.28
CA LEU A 74 -1.83 -16.68 5.01
C LEU A 74 -1.41 -15.76 6.16
N PHE A 75 -0.80 -14.63 5.81
CA PHE A 75 -0.46 -13.56 6.73
C PHE A 75 -1.39 -12.39 6.49
N VAL A 76 -1.99 -11.88 7.56
CA VAL A 76 -2.90 -10.74 7.51
C VAL A 76 -2.44 -9.68 8.49
N PHE A 77 -2.07 -8.52 7.98
CA PHE A 77 -1.69 -7.38 8.80
C PHE A 77 -2.89 -6.44 8.92
N THR A 78 -3.30 -6.20 10.14
CA THR A 78 -4.54 -5.51 10.44
C THR A 78 -4.32 -4.33 11.35
N ARG A 79 -5.27 -3.41 11.34
CA ARG A 79 -5.37 -2.33 12.31
C ARG A 79 -6.81 -2.22 12.83
N SER A 80 -6.94 -1.95 14.11
CA SER A 80 -8.23 -1.72 14.73
C SER A 80 -8.48 -0.23 14.86
N GLY A 81 -9.50 0.24 14.14
CA GLY A 81 -9.87 1.65 14.13
C GLY A 81 -9.24 2.44 12.99
N ASN A 82 -9.99 3.38 12.50
CA ASN A 82 -9.74 4.19 11.32
C ASN A 82 -9.32 5.64 11.65
N ALA A 83 -8.89 5.88 12.87
CA ALA A 83 -8.64 7.23 13.36
C ALA A 83 -7.35 7.89 12.86
N GLY A 84 -6.67 7.27 11.89
CA GLY A 84 -5.37 7.73 11.39
C GLY A 84 -4.20 7.26 12.26
N PRO A 85 -2.96 7.61 11.92
CA PRO A 85 -1.77 7.06 12.58
C PRO A 85 -1.77 7.38 14.07
N ALA A 86 -2.08 6.39 14.88
CA ALA A 86 -1.96 6.48 16.33
C ALA A 86 -0.52 6.17 16.72
N LYS A 87 0.37 7.16 16.63
CA LYS A 87 1.76 7.00 17.06
C LYS A 87 1.81 6.55 18.51
N GLY A 88 2.42 5.37 18.74
CA GLY A 88 2.49 4.77 20.07
C GLY A 88 1.30 3.91 20.48
N ALA A 89 0.28 3.77 19.64
CA ALA A 89 -0.78 2.80 19.87
C ALA A 89 -0.36 1.40 19.42
N THR A 90 -0.88 0.36 20.08
CA THR A 90 -0.68 -1.05 19.75
C THR A 90 -1.88 -1.60 18.97
N ALA A 91 -2.42 -0.79 18.06
CA ALA A 91 -3.64 -1.12 17.34
C ALA A 91 -3.43 -2.00 16.10
N SER A 92 -2.18 -2.34 15.79
CA SER A 92 -1.82 -3.15 14.62
C SER A 92 -1.41 -4.54 15.02
N GLN A 93 -1.95 -5.56 14.36
CA GLN A 93 -1.64 -6.97 14.61
C GLN A 93 -1.33 -7.70 13.31
N LEU A 94 -0.32 -8.55 13.35
CA LEU A 94 0.04 -9.44 12.25
C LEU A 94 -0.32 -10.88 12.62
N PHE A 95 -1.32 -11.43 11.93
CA PHE A 95 -1.84 -12.76 12.17
C PHE A 95 -1.38 -13.75 11.11
N GLU A 96 -1.09 -14.97 11.53
CA GLU A 96 -0.82 -16.11 10.66
C GLU A 96 -1.97 -17.10 10.74
N PHE A 97 -2.44 -17.57 9.57
CA PHE A 97 -3.40 -18.65 9.41
C PHE A 97 -2.76 -19.77 8.60
N ASP A 98 -3.06 -21.02 8.94
CA ASP A 98 -2.60 -22.16 8.16
C ASP A 98 -3.31 -22.27 6.79
N GLN A 99 -2.92 -23.25 6.00
CA GLN A 99 -3.52 -23.52 4.67
C GLN A 99 -5.03 -23.84 4.73
N ASN A 100 -5.57 -24.19 5.90
CA ASN A 100 -6.99 -24.43 6.14
C ASN A 100 -7.69 -23.23 6.78
N LEU A 101 -7.03 -22.06 6.79
CA LEU A 101 -7.49 -20.80 7.36
C LEU A 101 -7.71 -20.84 8.89
N LYS A 102 -7.07 -21.77 9.59
CA LYS A 102 -7.07 -21.81 11.05
C LYS A 102 -5.99 -20.89 11.59
N PHE A 103 -6.34 -20.10 12.60
CA PHE A 103 -5.39 -19.21 13.29
C PHE A 103 -4.23 -20.03 13.89
N VAL A 104 -3.01 -19.61 13.62
CA VAL A 104 -1.77 -20.22 14.12
C VAL A 104 -1.22 -19.40 15.27
N LYS A 105 -0.89 -18.14 15.03
CA LYS A 105 -0.33 -17.22 16.02
C LYS A 105 -0.41 -15.75 15.56
N GLN A 106 -0.19 -14.85 16.51
CA GLN A 106 0.16 -13.46 16.23
C GLN A 106 1.68 -13.35 16.15
N TRP A 107 2.17 -12.66 15.12
CA TRP A 107 3.60 -12.36 14.95
C TRP A 107 3.93 -11.03 15.59
N GLY A 108 5.10 -10.97 16.26
CA GLY A 108 5.58 -9.73 16.87
C GLY A 108 4.56 -9.11 17.83
N GLN A 109 3.93 -9.92 18.67
CA GLN A 109 3.04 -9.42 19.70
C GLN A 109 3.75 -8.34 20.53
N ASP A 110 3.04 -7.25 20.82
CA ASP A 110 3.55 -6.08 21.53
C ASP A 110 4.78 -5.42 20.90
N ASN A 111 4.96 -5.62 19.57
CA ASN A 111 6.07 -5.04 18.84
C ASN A 111 5.94 -3.51 18.80
N TYR A 112 7.01 -2.82 19.22
CA TYR A 112 7.09 -1.37 19.19
C TYR A 112 6.87 -0.75 17.79
N ALA A 113 7.17 -1.50 16.73
CA ALA A 113 6.95 -1.08 15.35
C ALA A 113 5.50 -1.29 14.85
N ALA A 114 4.61 -1.91 15.61
CA ALA A 114 3.22 -2.16 15.22
C ALA A 114 2.32 -1.03 15.74
N SER A 115 2.18 0.04 14.97
CA SER A 115 1.52 1.28 15.37
C SER A 115 0.36 1.65 14.43
N PHE A 116 0.56 1.55 13.11
CA PHE A 116 -0.46 1.74 12.10
C PHE A 116 -0.12 0.91 10.87
N ALA A 117 -0.69 -0.28 10.80
CA ALA A 117 -0.41 -1.28 9.76
C ALA A 117 -0.61 -0.72 8.36
N HIS A 118 0.27 -1.07 7.42
CA HIS A 118 0.11 -0.74 6.02
C HIS A 118 0.15 -1.96 5.11
N THR A 119 1.27 -2.68 5.03
CA THR A 119 1.38 -3.88 4.20
C THR A 119 2.14 -5.00 4.89
N VAL A 120 1.91 -6.24 4.44
CA VAL A 120 2.73 -7.40 4.74
C VAL A 120 3.16 -8.08 3.46
N ARG A 121 4.43 -8.42 3.34
CA ARG A 121 4.99 -9.20 2.24
C ARG A 121 5.73 -10.43 2.76
N VAL A 122 5.75 -11.48 1.96
CA VAL A 122 6.58 -12.66 2.24
C VAL A 122 7.56 -12.82 1.09
N ASP A 123 8.85 -12.92 1.42
CA ASP A 123 9.89 -13.08 0.42
C ASP A 123 10.08 -14.56 0.03
N LYS A 124 10.90 -14.83 -0.99
CA LYS A 124 11.16 -16.18 -1.51
C LYS A 124 11.82 -17.14 -0.51
N TYR A 125 12.23 -16.65 0.65
CA TYR A 125 12.82 -17.42 1.75
C TYR A 125 11.84 -17.62 2.91
N ASP A 126 10.56 -17.29 2.71
CA ASP A 126 9.51 -17.29 3.73
C ASP A 126 9.75 -16.29 4.88
N ASN A 127 10.61 -15.30 4.72
CA ASN A 127 10.67 -14.21 5.68
C ASN A 127 9.44 -13.33 5.52
N VAL A 128 8.88 -12.91 6.65
CA VAL A 128 7.70 -12.05 6.70
C VAL A 128 8.13 -10.61 6.94
N TRP A 129 7.70 -9.70 6.09
CA TRP A 129 8.05 -8.29 6.14
C TRP A 129 6.82 -7.46 6.45
N MET A 130 6.86 -6.79 7.57
CA MET A 130 5.80 -5.92 8.07
C MET A 130 6.18 -4.47 7.80
N THR A 131 5.41 -3.76 6.99
CA THR A 131 5.55 -2.31 6.80
C THR A 131 4.54 -1.58 7.65
N ASP A 132 5.02 -0.80 8.62
CA ASP A 132 4.17 0.00 9.49
C ASP A 132 4.37 1.49 9.20
N GLU A 133 3.29 2.10 8.72
CA GLU A 133 3.26 3.51 8.32
C GLU A 133 3.36 4.44 9.53
N GLY A 134 2.72 4.09 10.64
CA GLY A 134 2.69 4.92 11.85
C GLY A 134 4.01 4.93 12.60
N ALA A 135 4.71 3.81 12.59
CA ALA A 135 6.03 3.69 13.22
C ALA A 135 7.18 4.16 12.31
N ASN A 136 6.94 4.39 11.02
CA ASN A 136 7.98 4.68 10.03
C ASN A 136 9.02 3.55 9.93
N MET A 137 8.59 2.30 10.05
CA MET A 137 9.47 1.14 10.15
C MET A 137 9.05 0.00 9.24
N ILE A 138 10.04 -0.78 8.82
CA ILE A 138 9.84 -2.08 8.19
C ILE A 138 10.57 -3.10 9.03
N VAL A 139 9.86 -4.15 9.45
CA VAL A 139 10.40 -5.24 10.26
C VAL A 139 10.38 -6.51 9.46
N LYS A 140 11.54 -7.17 9.37
CA LYS A 140 11.69 -8.49 8.78
C LYS A 140 11.74 -9.52 9.90
N PHE A 141 10.85 -10.49 9.83
CA PHE A 141 10.89 -11.69 10.63
C PHE A 141 11.46 -12.84 9.80
N ASP A 142 12.27 -13.70 10.40
CA ASP A 142 12.64 -14.98 9.80
C ASP A 142 11.44 -15.96 9.83
N PRO A 143 11.53 -17.13 9.16
CA PRO A 143 10.44 -18.12 9.16
C PRO A 143 10.06 -18.68 10.55
N GLN A 144 10.88 -18.48 11.56
CA GLN A 144 10.61 -18.86 12.94
C GLN A 144 9.85 -17.76 13.70
N GLY A 145 9.81 -16.55 13.15
CA GLY A 145 9.14 -15.40 13.74
C GLY A 145 10.07 -14.51 14.57
N MET A 146 11.39 -14.70 14.46
CA MET A 146 12.36 -13.82 15.10
C MET A 146 12.66 -12.61 14.22
N VAL A 147 12.78 -11.44 14.83
CA VAL A 147 13.18 -10.22 14.09
C VAL A 147 14.62 -10.39 13.62
N SER A 148 14.81 -10.36 12.30
CA SER A 148 16.12 -10.52 11.66
C SER A 148 16.64 -9.23 11.01
N MET A 149 15.77 -8.25 10.76
CA MET A 149 16.15 -6.91 10.26
C MET A 149 15.10 -5.88 10.64
N VAL A 150 15.54 -4.67 10.90
CA VAL A 150 14.67 -3.50 11.07
C VAL A 150 15.22 -2.37 10.18
N LEU A 151 14.36 -1.77 9.38
CA LEU A 151 14.67 -0.60 8.56
C LEU A 151 13.83 0.58 9.02
N GLY A 152 14.43 1.77 9.08
CA GLY A 152 13.81 2.98 9.60
C GLY A 152 13.77 3.00 11.14
N ARG A 153 13.11 4.00 11.67
CA ARG A 153 12.91 4.14 13.13
C ARG A 153 11.69 4.97 13.44
N LYS A 154 11.04 4.67 14.55
CA LYS A 154 9.95 5.47 15.08
C LYS A 154 10.48 6.84 15.53
N THR A 155 9.74 7.90 15.20
CA THR A 155 10.08 9.24 15.66
C THR A 155 9.88 9.34 17.16
N GLU A 156 10.93 9.64 17.88
CA GLU A 156 10.88 9.88 19.32
C GLU A 156 10.22 11.23 19.63
N ALA A 157 9.61 11.36 20.82
CA ALA A 157 8.95 12.59 21.22
C ALA A 157 9.93 13.78 21.29
N ILE A 158 11.15 13.52 21.74
CA ILE A 158 12.23 14.53 21.80
C ILE A 158 12.61 15.03 20.40
N ASP A 159 12.77 14.11 19.42
CA ASP A 159 13.04 14.48 18.02
C ASP A 159 11.91 15.37 17.47
N TYR A 160 10.67 15.14 17.91
CA TYR A 160 9.54 15.94 17.50
C TYR A 160 9.57 17.35 18.10
N LEU A 161 9.93 17.47 19.38
CA LEU A 161 10.00 18.76 20.07
C LEU A 161 11.13 19.62 19.54
N GLU A 162 12.33 19.08 19.36
CA GLU A 162 13.46 19.82 18.76
C GLU A 162 13.09 20.36 17.39
N ARG A 163 12.50 19.54 16.54
CA ARG A 163 12.06 19.94 15.20
C ARG A 163 10.86 20.89 15.21
N PHE A 164 10.03 20.85 16.25
CA PHE A 164 8.92 21.78 16.41
C PHE A 164 9.38 23.19 16.72
N PHE A 165 10.45 23.36 17.50
CA PHE A 165 11.00 24.65 17.87
C PHE A 165 11.94 25.24 16.80
N GLU A 166 12.50 24.42 15.94
CA GLU A 166 13.28 24.85 14.76
C GLU A 166 12.40 25.29 13.57
N ARG A 167 11.11 25.51 13.80
CA ARG A 167 10.17 25.98 12.79
C ARG A 167 10.45 27.40 12.33
N GLY A 168 11.39 27.56 11.45
CA GLY A 168 11.51 28.65 10.51
C GLY A 168 11.81 28.04 9.15
N GLU A 169 11.18 28.49 8.11
CA GLU A 169 11.49 28.37 6.67
C GLU A 169 11.89 26.98 6.06
N HIS A 170 12.10 25.94 6.90
CA HIS A 170 12.73 24.66 6.50
C HIS A 170 11.81 23.44 6.52
N GLU A 171 10.49 23.60 6.39
CA GLU A 171 9.57 22.45 6.41
C GLU A 171 9.83 21.49 5.23
N THR A 172 10.39 21.99 4.14
CA THR A 172 10.86 21.20 2.99
C THR A 172 12.23 20.57 3.20
N GLU A 173 13.04 21.06 4.12
CA GLU A 173 14.37 20.52 4.45
C GLU A 173 14.33 19.46 5.55
N ARG A 174 13.21 19.34 6.29
CA ARG A 174 13.06 18.40 7.41
C ARG A 174 13.30 16.94 7.05
N TYR A 175 12.96 16.59 5.84
CA TYR A 175 13.26 15.29 5.26
C TYR A 175 13.71 15.52 3.83
N PRO A 176 14.92 16.11 3.62
CA PRO A 176 15.43 16.20 2.27
C PRO A 176 15.33 14.82 1.64
N ALA A 177 14.96 14.77 0.37
CA ALA A 177 14.99 13.54 -0.43
C ALA A 177 16.42 12.99 -0.42
N GLY A 178 16.80 12.30 0.64
CA GLY A 178 18.19 11.93 0.91
C GLY A 178 18.48 11.59 2.37
N ASN A 179 17.53 11.73 3.30
CA ASN A 179 17.75 11.21 4.66
C ASN A 179 17.86 9.69 4.59
N ILE A 180 19.11 9.26 4.53
CA ILE A 180 19.51 7.86 4.54
C ILE A 180 19.14 7.27 5.90
N GLY A 181 18.46 6.11 5.91
CA GLY A 181 18.16 5.39 7.13
C GLY A 181 16.83 5.73 7.81
N THR A 182 16.05 6.68 7.28
CA THR A 182 14.74 7.03 7.86
C THR A 182 13.64 7.01 6.81
N PHE A 183 12.42 6.63 7.20
CA PHE A 183 11.21 6.74 6.40
C PHE A 183 10.26 7.77 6.98
N ASN A 184 9.30 8.21 6.16
CA ASN A 184 8.20 9.04 6.62
C ASN A 184 6.89 8.54 6.01
N ARG A 185 6.23 7.63 6.73
CA ARG A 185 5.03 6.89 6.34
C ARG A 185 5.29 6.00 5.11
N PRO A 186 6.19 4.98 5.25
CA PRO A 186 6.44 4.00 4.20
C PRO A 186 5.19 3.16 3.94
N THR A 187 5.07 2.69 2.71
CA THR A 187 3.83 2.03 2.27
C THR A 187 4.02 0.56 1.94
N ASP A 188 5.12 0.16 1.29
CA ASP A 188 5.29 -1.22 0.84
C ASP A 188 6.75 -1.56 0.56
N VAL A 189 7.07 -2.85 0.40
CA VAL A 189 8.41 -3.38 0.15
C VAL A 189 8.40 -4.48 -0.91
N THR A 190 9.46 -4.52 -1.73
CA THR A 190 9.72 -5.59 -2.70
C THR A 190 11.22 -5.82 -2.87
N TRP A 191 11.60 -6.81 -3.68
CA TRP A 191 13.01 -7.19 -3.88
C TRP A 191 13.31 -7.41 -5.36
N ASP A 192 14.56 -7.13 -5.76
CA ASP A 192 15.06 -7.55 -7.08
C ASP A 192 15.60 -9.00 -7.06
N THR A 193 16.12 -9.45 -8.17
CA THR A 193 16.70 -10.81 -8.32
C THR A 193 17.95 -11.04 -7.50
N GLN A 194 18.59 -9.97 -7.00
CA GLN A 194 19.79 -10.01 -6.16
C GLN A 194 19.47 -9.81 -4.64
N ASP A 195 18.18 -9.80 -4.30
CA ASP A 195 17.68 -9.56 -2.95
C ASP A 195 17.93 -8.13 -2.43
N ASN A 196 18.21 -7.16 -3.30
CA ASN A 196 18.14 -5.77 -2.88
C ASN A 196 16.70 -5.42 -2.56
N ILE A 197 16.52 -4.62 -1.53
CA ILE A 197 15.23 -4.25 -0.98
C ILE A 197 14.81 -2.90 -1.59
N PHE A 198 13.58 -2.80 -2.03
CA PHE A 198 12.99 -1.57 -2.54
C PHE A 198 11.79 -1.20 -1.68
N VAL A 199 11.75 0.02 -1.20
CA VAL A 199 10.69 0.54 -0.33
C VAL A 199 10.03 1.74 -0.99
N SER A 200 8.71 1.71 -1.12
CA SER A 200 7.92 2.91 -1.41
C SER A 200 7.73 3.70 -0.11
N ASP A 201 8.37 4.86 -0.02
CA ASP A 201 8.30 5.77 1.12
C ASP A 201 7.33 6.90 0.75
N GLY A 202 6.03 6.57 0.86
CA GLY A 202 5.00 7.16 0.03
C GLY A 202 4.31 8.40 0.56
N TYR A 203 3.69 8.36 1.73
CA TYR A 203 2.73 9.41 2.09
C TYR A 203 3.37 10.79 2.23
N ASN A 204 4.55 10.88 2.80
CA ASN A 204 5.19 12.18 3.04
C ASN A 204 6.45 12.41 2.21
N ASN A 205 7.27 11.37 1.95
CA ASN A 205 8.55 11.55 1.25
C ASN A 205 8.44 11.44 -0.28
N SER A 206 7.39 10.82 -0.81
CA SER A 206 7.17 10.68 -2.27
C SER A 206 8.40 10.15 -3.01
N ARG A 207 8.99 9.05 -2.51
CA ARG A 207 10.23 8.46 -3.06
C ARG A 207 10.22 6.93 -3.03
N VAL A 208 11.17 6.34 -3.73
CA VAL A 208 11.54 4.92 -3.62
C VAL A 208 12.96 4.84 -3.07
N ALA A 209 13.20 3.99 -2.07
CA ALA A 209 14.51 3.71 -1.52
C ALA A 209 14.99 2.33 -1.99
N LYS A 210 16.21 2.25 -2.53
CA LYS A 210 16.94 1.00 -2.80
C LYS A 210 17.92 0.76 -1.67
N ILE A 211 17.83 -0.41 -1.05
CA ILE A 211 18.62 -0.83 0.10
C ILE A 211 19.23 -2.19 -0.24
N ALA A 212 20.51 -2.38 -0.02
CA ALA A 212 21.16 -3.67 -0.23
C ALA A 212 20.60 -4.72 0.76
N LYS A 213 20.70 -6.00 0.41
CA LYS A 213 20.21 -7.13 1.22
C LYS A 213 20.73 -7.16 2.66
N ASN A 214 21.82 -6.48 2.96
CA ASN A 214 22.39 -6.34 4.31
C ASN A 214 21.90 -5.11 5.07
N GLY A 215 20.91 -4.36 4.53
CA GLY A 215 20.36 -3.16 5.15
C GLY A 215 21.10 -1.85 4.81
N LYS A 216 22.19 -1.89 4.05
CA LYS A 216 22.90 -0.68 3.64
C LYS A 216 22.11 0.09 2.57
N TRP A 217 21.81 1.33 2.82
CA TRP A 217 21.18 2.22 1.84
C TRP A 217 22.08 2.44 0.63
N VAL A 218 21.51 2.31 -0.55
CA VAL A 218 22.23 2.42 -1.83
C VAL A 218 21.84 3.69 -2.57
N LYS A 219 20.52 3.91 -2.76
CA LYS A 219 20.02 4.99 -3.59
C LYS A 219 18.59 5.34 -3.19
N THR A 220 18.20 6.58 -3.40
CA THR A 220 16.80 7.01 -3.39
C THR A 220 16.44 7.67 -4.69
N LEU A 221 15.18 7.54 -5.10
CA LEU A 221 14.64 8.18 -6.29
C LEU A 221 13.28 8.78 -5.98
N GLY A 222 13.08 10.01 -6.39
CA GLY A 222 11.78 10.65 -6.39
C GLY A 222 11.70 11.88 -5.49
N THR A 223 10.80 12.75 -5.89
CA THR A 223 10.33 13.92 -5.16
C THR A 223 8.82 14.06 -5.41
N ARG A 224 8.14 14.87 -4.63
CA ARG A 224 6.71 15.12 -4.81
C ARG A 224 6.45 15.84 -6.14
N GLY A 225 5.52 15.32 -6.94
CA GLY A 225 5.11 15.92 -8.21
C GLY A 225 4.50 14.91 -9.17
N ALA A 226 4.24 15.35 -10.41
CA ALA A 226 3.63 14.55 -11.47
C ALA A 226 4.57 14.32 -12.69
N GLY A 227 5.74 14.92 -12.68
CA GLY A 227 6.74 14.76 -13.75
C GLY A 227 7.38 13.36 -13.78
N PRO A 228 8.33 13.12 -14.70
CA PRO A 228 9.14 11.90 -14.69
C PRO A 228 9.90 11.77 -13.37
N ASN A 229 9.95 10.55 -12.80
CA ASN A 229 10.61 10.24 -11.53
C ASN A 229 10.07 11.04 -10.32
N GLN A 230 8.96 11.74 -10.47
CA GLN A 230 8.22 12.35 -9.37
C GLN A 230 7.05 11.46 -8.99
N PHE A 231 6.66 11.50 -7.72
CA PHE A 231 5.56 10.70 -7.19
C PHE A 231 4.57 11.57 -6.42
N ASN A 232 3.32 11.13 -6.42
CA ASN A 232 2.30 11.65 -5.54
C ASN A 232 1.67 10.47 -4.81
N THR A 233 2.12 10.23 -3.60
CA THR A 233 1.73 9.09 -2.78
C THR A 233 2.04 7.75 -3.49
N PRO A 234 3.32 7.36 -3.69
CA PRO A 234 3.64 6.00 -4.07
C PRO A 234 3.15 5.05 -2.97
N HIS A 235 2.13 4.22 -3.30
CA HIS A 235 1.34 3.53 -2.30
C HIS A 235 1.64 2.03 -2.20
N ALA A 236 2.13 1.44 -3.29
CA ALA A 236 2.54 0.04 -3.32
C ALA A 236 3.72 -0.14 -4.28
N ILE A 237 4.44 -1.23 -4.13
CA ILE A 237 5.59 -1.57 -4.95
C ILE A 237 5.68 -3.09 -5.15
N THR A 238 5.99 -3.54 -6.37
CA THR A 238 6.23 -4.95 -6.66
C THR A 238 7.35 -5.09 -7.69
N SER A 239 7.83 -6.30 -7.91
CA SER A 239 8.86 -6.60 -8.90
C SER A 239 8.48 -7.78 -9.78
N ASP A 240 9.04 -7.85 -10.99
CA ASP A 240 8.90 -9.01 -11.86
C ASP A 240 10.12 -9.95 -11.75
N ALA A 241 10.05 -11.12 -12.41
CA ALA A 241 11.12 -12.10 -12.40
C ALA A 241 12.42 -11.63 -13.11
N LYS A 242 12.36 -10.50 -13.84
CA LYS A 242 13.53 -9.87 -14.47
C LYS A 242 14.18 -8.82 -13.56
N GLY A 243 13.54 -8.51 -12.42
CA GLY A 243 13.98 -7.49 -11.48
C GLY A 243 13.52 -6.08 -11.82
N ASN A 244 12.57 -5.89 -12.73
CA ASN A 244 11.94 -4.58 -12.91
C ASN A 244 11.06 -4.26 -11.72
N ILE A 245 11.05 -3.00 -11.31
CA ILE A 245 10.35 -2.47 -10.15
C ILE A 245 9.14 -1.65 -10.61
N TYR A 246 7.97 -2.01 -10.13
CA TYR A 246 6.68 -1.38 -10.46
C TYR A 246 6.19 -0.59 -9.26
N VAL A 247 6.08 0.72 -9.39
CA VAL A 247 5.68 1.63 -8.30
C VAL A 247 4.29 2.20 -8.59
N ALA A 248 3.35 1.91 -7.72
CA ALA A 248 1.99 2.42 -7.76
C ALA A 248 1.95 3.90 -7.35
N ASP A 249 2.07 4.80 -8.29
CA ASP A 249 2.04 6.26 -8.11
C ASP A 249 0.56 6.73 -8.03
N ARG A 250 -0.07 6.44 -6.87
CA ARG A 250 -1.51 6.50 -6.64
C ARG A 250 -2.12 7.86 -6.98
N GLY A 251 -1.55 8.92 -6.44
CA GLY A 251 -2.08 10.27 -6.64
C GLY A 251 -1.94 10.77 -8.08
N ASN A 252 -1.00 10.21 -8.84
CA ASN A 252 -0.82 10.51 -10.27
C ASN A 252 -1.54 9.51 -11.18
N ARG A 253 -2.28 8.53 -10.63
CA ARG A 253 -3.09 7.55 -11.36
C ARG A 253 -2.28 6.79 -12.43
N ARG A 254 -1.08 6.33 -12.05
CA ARG A 254 -0.16 5.63 -12.94
C ARG A 254 0.71 4.64 -12.15
N ILE A 255 1.33 3.71 -12.86
CA ILE A 255 2.42 2.89 -12.36
C ILE A 255 3.68 3.32 -13.10
N GLN A 256 4.74 3.65 -12.39
CA GLN A 256 6.05 3.89 -12.96
C GLN A 256 6.90 2.62 -12.85
N VAL A 257 7.55 2.24 -13.93
CA VAL A 257 8.39 1.03 -14.01
C VAL A 257 9.84 1.43 -14.15
N PHE A 258 10.68 0.84 -13.34
CA PHE A 258 12.13 1.07 -13.29
C PHE A 258 12.87 -0.26 -13.43
N ASP A 259 14.13 -0.20 -13.85
CA ASP A 259 15.05 -1.32 -13.68
C ASP A 259 15.53 -1.42 -12.21
N ALA A 260 16.35 -2.45 -11.92
CA ALA A 260 16.89 -2.65 -10.58
C ALA A 260 17.81 -1.50 -10.09
N ASP A 261 18.30 -0.66 -10.98
CA ASP A 261 19.10 0.52 -10.64
C ASP A 261 18.28 1.81 -10.54
N LEU A 262 16.94 1.66 -10.56
CA LEU A 262 15.97 2.75 -10.53
C LEU A 262 16.11 3.70 -11.74
N ASN A 263 16.54 3.19 -12.90
CA ASN A 263 16.43 3.91 -14.15
C ASN A 263 15.01 3.73 -14.72
N PRO A 264 14.39 4.79 -15.27
CA PRO A 264 13.02 4.69 -15.77
C PRO A 264 12.95 3.81 -17.02
N VAL A 265 11.97 2.89 -17.03
CA VAL A 265 11.70 1.98 -18.15
C VAL A 265 10.44 2.39 -18.90
N ARG A 266 9.33 2.59 -18.18
CA ARG A 266 8.04 2.99 -18.77
C ARG A 266 7.06 3.53 -17.73
N ILE A 267 5.96 4.09 -18.23
CA ILE A 267 4.79 4.48 -17.44
C ILE A 267 3.59 3.69 -17.94
N ILE A 268 2.81 3.13 -17.01
CA ILE A 268 1.54 2.46 -17.25
C ILE A 268 0.43 3.35 -16.70
N ALA A 269 -0.39 3.92 -17.58
CA ALA A 269 -1.49 4.81 -17.23
C ALA A 269 -2.85 4.23 -17.64
N THR A 270 -2.93 2.91 -17.73
CA THR A 270 -4.13 2.15 -18.12
C THR A 270 -4.91 1.59 -16.94
N VAL A 271 -4.48 1.93 -15.74
CA VAL A 271 -5.11 1.58 -14.45
C VAL A 271 -5.73 2.80 -13.81
N GLY A 272 -6.67 2.62 -12.89
CA GLY A 272 -7.26 3.71 -12.11
C GLY A 272 -6.24 4.40 -11.19
N ALA A 273 -6.63 4.75 -9.99
CA ALA A 273 -5.68 5.18 -8.94
C ALA A 273 -5.12 3.93 -8.26
N PRO A 274 -3.88 3.49 -8.54
CA PRO A 274 -3.38 2.22 -8.04
C PRO A 274 -3.09 2.32 -6.53
N TRP A 275 -3.90 1.62 -5.73
CA TRP A 275 -3.67 1.46 -4.30
C TRP A 275 -2.72 0.31 -4.03
N SER A 276 -2.88 -0.78 -4.78
CA SER A 276 -2.03 -1.95 -4.66
C SER A 276 -1.58 -2.46 -6.01
N VAL A 277 -0.44 -3.14 -6.02
CA VAL A 277 0.09 -3.86 -7.17
C VAL A 277 0.72 -5.17 -6.73
N CYS A 278 0.53 -6.22 -7.52
CA CYS A 278 1.31 -7.45 -7.43
C CYS A 278 1.56 -8.04 -8.81
N THR A 279 2.64 -8.79 -8.95
CA THR A 279 2.95 -9.58 -10.15
C THR A 279 2.67 -11.05 -9.89
N SER A 280 2.00 -11.74 -10.82
CA SER A 280 1.86 -13.19 -10.70
C SER A 280 3.21 -13.89 -10.81
N PRO A 281 3.35 -15.10 -10.24
CA PRO A 281 4.59 -15.87 -10.34
C PRO A 281 4.98 -16.17 -11.79
N ALA A 282 6.30 -16.31 -12.04
CA ALA A 282 6.80 -16.82 -13.32
C ALA A 282 6.27 -18.27 -13.58
N PRO A 283 6.24 -18.76 -14.85
CA PRO A 283 6.76 -18.10 -16.05
C PRO A 283 5.82 -17.11 -16.71
N ASN A 284 4.52 -17.17 -16.46
CA ASN A 284 3.51 -16.32 -17.10
C ASN A 284 3.13 -15.16 -16.18
N GLN A 285 3.93 -14.09 -16.21
CA GLN A 285 3.69 -12.99 -15.31
C GLN A 285 2.71 -11.96 -15.89
N TYR A 286 1.77 -11.56 -15.04
CA TYR A 286 0.87 -10.43 -15.22
C TYR A 286 1.01 -9.48 -14.04
N LEU A 287 0.81 -8.22 -14.31
CA LEU A 287 0.68 -7.20 -13.27
C LEU A 287 -0.80 -7.03 -12.95
N PHE A 288 -1.16 -7.13 -11.68
CA PHE A 288 -2.46 -6.76 -11.18
C PHE A 288 -2.37 -5.46 -10.42
N SER A 289 -3.34 -4.58 -10.64
CA SER A 289 -3.46 -3.30 -9.95
C SER A 289 -4.85 -3.14 -9.38
N GLY A 290 -4.94 -2.91 -8.08
CA GLY A 290 -6.18 -2.63 -7.39
C GLY A 290 -6.38 -1.15 -7.14
N ASP A 291 -7.61 -0.66 -7.23
CA ASP A 291 -7.96 0.70 -6.83
C ASP A 291 -8.84 0.73 -5.58
N GLY A 292 -8.92 1.91 -4.93
CA GLY A 292 -9.69 2.07 -3.69
C GLY A 292 -11.21 1.91 -3.87
N ASN A 293 -11.72 1.77 -5.10
CA ASN A 293 -13.14 1.61 -5.41
C ASN A 293 -13.52 0.16 -5.75
N GLY A 294 -12.63 -0.79 -5.48
CA GLY A 294 -12.88 -2.20 -5.68
C GLY A 294 -12.57 -2.72 -7.08
N LYS A 295 -11.98 -1.93 -7.96
CA LYS A 295 -11.57 -2.41 -9.28
C LYS A 295 -10.20 -3.05 -9.24
N ILE A 296 -10.06 -4.14 -9.99
CA ILE A 296 -8.79 -4.83 -10.21
C ILE A 296 -8.54 -4.91 -11.71
N TYR A 297 -7.40 -4.38 -12.13
CA TYR A 297 -6.94 -4.37 -13.51
C TYR A 297 -5.89 -5.45 -13.73
N LYS A 298 -6.05 -6.28 -14.76
CA LYS A 298 -5.05 -7.25 -15.22
C LYS A 298 -4.32 -6.68 -16.41
N VAL A 299 -3.02 -6.53 -16.29
CA VAL A 299 -2.15 -5.83 -17.26
C VAL A 299 -1.00 -6.76 -17.64
N ASP A 300 -0.57 -6.78 -18.88
CA ASP A 300 0.69 -7.43 -19.24
C ASP A 300 1.90 -6.59 -18.75
N LEU A 301 3.08 -7.19 -18.72
CA LEU A 301 4.27 -6.48 -18.25
C LEU A 301 4.72 -5.35 -19.19
N ASN A 302 4.12 -5.23 -20.39
CA ASN A 302 4.33 -4.12 -21.30
C ASN A 302 3.42 -2.92 -21.03
N GLY A 303 2.39 -3.10 -20.20
CA GLY A 303 1.46 -2.06 -19.81
C GLY A 303 0.14 -2.08 -20.57
N ASN A 304 -0.11 -3.12 -21.37
CA ASN A 304 -1.38 -3.29 -22.05
C ASN A 304 -2.44 -3.81 -21.08
N LEU A 305 -3.57 -3.11 -21.00
CA LEU A 305 -4.71 -3.55 -20.19
C LEU A 305 -5.39 -4.74 -20.88
N LEU A 306 -5.38 -5.90 -20.22
CA LEU A 306 -5.98 -7.13 -20.73
C LEU A 306 -7.44 -7.28 -20.32
N GLY A 307 -7.81 -6.66 -19.20
CA GLY A 307 -9.16 -6.68 -18.67
C GLY A 307 -9.21 -6.13 -17.25
N TRP A 308 -10.43 -5.97 -16.76
CA TRP A 308 -10.66 -5.49 -15.39
C TRP A 308 -11.86 -6.19 -14.76
N ALA A 309 -11.86 -6.26 -13.44
CA ALA A 309 -12.97 -6.80 -12.66
C ALA A 309 -13.41 -5.77 -11.61
N GLN A 310 -14.70 -5.77 -11.26
CA GLN A 310 -15.23 -5.06 -10.11
C GLN A 310 -15.42 -6.08 -8.99
N THR A 311 -14.87 -5.79 -7.83
CA THR A 311 -15.04 -6.57 -6.59
C THR A 311 -15.66 -5.71 -5.51
N SER A 312 -16.20 -6.32 -4.47
CA SER A 312 -16.83 -5.63 -3.32
C SER A 312 -17.94 -4.64 -3.73
N GLU A 313 -18.72 -4.99 -4.76
CA GLU A 313 -19.87 -4.18 -5.18
C GLU A 313 -20.91 -4.08 -4.04
N GLY A 314 -21.31 -2.85 -3.72
CA GLY A 314 -22.34 -2.59 -2.73
C GLY A 314 -21.86 -2.64 -1.26
N HIS A 315 -20.58 -2.84 -1.03
CA HIS A 315 -20.00 -2.82 0.30
C HIS A 315 -19.37 -1.46 0.62
N GLY A 316 -19.92 -0.77 1.60
CA GLY A 316 -19.28 0.30 2.32
C GLY A 316 -18.96 1.59 1.58
N GLN A 317 -18.06 2.36 2.17
CA GLN A 317 -17.60 3.64 1.62
C GLN A 317 -16.57 3.41 0.52
N ALA A 318 -16.67 4.15 -0.57
CA ALA A 318 -15.63 4.22 -1.59
C ALA A 318 -14.29 4.67 -0.97
N GLY A 319 -13.21 4.00 -1.38
CA GLY A 319 -11.87 4.21 -0.87
C GLY A 319 -11.45 3.11 0.12
N CYS A 320 -10.39 2.38 -0.20
CA CYS A 320 -9.84 1.29 0.58
C CYS A 320 -10.44 -0.12 0.35
N LEU A 321 -11.29 -0.31 -0.67
CA LEU A 321 -11.85 -1.62 -1.03
C LEU A 321 -10.81 -2.59 -1.61
N VAL A 322 -9.70 -2.11 -2.14
CA VAL A 322 -8.53 -2.92 -2.49
C VAL A 322 -7.30 -2.22 -1.91
N HIS A 323 -6.94 -2.57 -0.68
CA HIS A 323 -5.78 -1.94 -0.04
C HIS A 323 -4.49 -2.66 -0.39
N GLU A 324 -4.46 -3.98 -0.32
CA GLU A 324 -3.33 -4.79 -0.75
C GLU A 324 -3.75 -5.98 -1.59
N LEU A 325 -2.87 -6.39 -2.50
CA LEU A 325 -2.99 -7.59 -3.32
C LEU A 325 -1.79 -8.51 -3.12
N HIS A 326 -2.08 -9.81 -2.99
CA HIS A 326 -1.09 -10.88 -3.11
C HIS A 326 -1.46 -11.75 -4.32
N CYS A 327 -0.55 -11.87 -5.27
CA CYS A 327 -0.74 -12.69 -6.45
C CYS A 327 -0.25 -14.12 -6.21
N GLU A 328 -1.18 -15.07 -6.02
CA GLU A 328 -0.84 -16.50 -5.86
C GLU A 328 -0.57 -17.17 -7.21
N SER A 329 -1.29 -16.77 -8.25
CA SER A 329 -1.11 -17.26 -9.62
C SER A 329 -1.57 -16.24 -10.64
N GLU A 330 -1.49 -16.59 -11.92
CA GLU A 330 -2.04 -15.76 -13.01
C GLU A 330 -3.57 -15.56 -12.96
N ASN A 331 -4.28 -16.37 -12.16
CA ASN A 331 -5.74 -16.34 -12.07
C ASN A 331 -6.27 -16.28 -10.63
N VAL A 332 -5.40 -16.32 -9.62
CA VAL A 332 -5.81 -16.27 -8.22
C VAL A 332 -5.01 -15.19 -7.49
N ILE A 333 -5.73 -14.27 -6.88
CA ILE A 333 -5.18 -13.24 -6.02
C ILE A 333 -5.93 -13.19 -4.69
N TYR A 334 -5.25 -12.72 -3.66
CA TYR A 334 -5.85 -12.38 -2.37
C TYR A 334 -5.88 -10.87 -2.23
N LYS A 335 -6.99 -10.36 -1.72
CA LYS A 335 -7.26 -8.95 -1.53
C LYS A 335 -7.47 -8.66 -0.05
N GLY A 336 -6.75 -7.69 0.49
CA GLY A 336 -7.03 -7.09 1.78
C GLY A 336 -7.94 -5.87 1.62
N ASP A 337 -9.01 -5.83 2.40
CA ASP A 337 -10.02 -4.80 2.34
C ASP A 337 -10.16 -4.12 3.71
N CYS A 338 -9.86 -2.82 3.76
CA CYS A 338 -9.97 -2.08 5.00
C CYS A 338 -11.32 -1.40 5.20
N SER A 339 -12.19 -1.38 4.18
CA SER A 339 -13.55 -0.84 4.30
C SER A 339 -14.53 -1.87 4.83
N THR A 340 -14.39 -3.13 4.40
CA THR A 340 -15.27 -4.24 4.83
C THR A 340 -14.67 -5.08 5.96
N TRP A 341 -13.38 -4.88 6.28
CA TRP A 341 -12.61 -5.62 7.29
C TRP A 341 -12.47 -7.10 6.96
N THR A 342 -12.29 -7.38 5.67
CA THR A 342 -12.24 -8.75 5.16
C THR A 342 -10.97 -9.00 4.37
N VAL A 343 -10.65 -10.28 4.21
CA VAL A 343 -9.71 -10.77 3.21
C VAL A 343 -10.50 -11.63 2.24
N GLU A 344 -10.35 -11.38 0.95
CA GLU A 344 -11.05 -12.13 -0.07
C GLU A 344 -10.05 -12.83 -1.00
N LYS A 345 -10.47 -14.01 -1.45
CA LYS A 345 -9.85 -14.74 -2.55
C LYS A 345 -10.59 -14.43 -3.84
N ILE A 346 -9.92 -13.82 -4.80
CA ILE A 346 -10.45 -13.47 -6.10
C ILE A 346 -9.92 -14.50 -7.11
N THR A 347 -10.84 -15.20 -7.78
CA THR A 347 -10.48 -16.17 -8.83
C THR A 347 -11.01 -15.68 -10.16
N PHE A 348 -10.12 -15.41 -11.11
CA PHE A 348 -10.46 -15.01 -12.48
C PHE A 348 -10.86 -16.23 -13.28
N LYS A 349 -12.07 -16.19 -13.85
CA LYS A 349 -12.61 -17.25 -14.72
C LYS A 349 -12.09 -17.02 -16.14
N GLY A 350 -11.25 -17.92 -16.59
CA GLY A 350 -10.88 -18.11 -18.00
C GLY A 350 -10.77 -16.87 -18.87
N VAL A 351 -9.58 -16.26 -18.93
CA VAL A 351 -9.16 -15.60 -20.17
C VAL A 351 -8.55 -16.70 -21.02
N SER A 352 -9.35 -17.29 -21.93
CA SER A 352 -8.78 -18.11 -22.99
C SER A 352 -7.71 -17.27 -23.69
N ARG A 353 -6.47 -17.76 -23.72
CA ARG A 353 -5.38 -17.14 -24.50
C ARG A 353 -5.90 -16.93 -25.91
N PRO A 354 -5.68 -15.76 -26.54
CA PRO A 354 -5.70 -15.70 -27.99
C PRO A 354 -4.71 -16.75 -28.47
N SER A 355 -5.19 -17.73 -29.26
CA SER A 355 -4.31 -18.69 -29.94
C SER A 355 -3.23 -17.89 -30.65
N ALA A 356 -1.97 -18.15 -30.31
CA ALA A 356 -0.84 -17.63 -31.07
C ALA A 356 -1.04 -18.03 -32.53
N GLN A 357 -1.30 -17.03 -33.38
CA GLN A 357 -1.19 -17.16 -34.84
C GLN A 357 0.24 -16.88 -35.24
#